data_4957ac9a5952061bd9768c9376035476
#
_entry.id   4957ac9a5952061bd9768c9376035476
#
_cell.length_a   1.000
_cell.length_b   1.000
_cell.length_c   1.000
_cell.angle_alpha   90.00
_cell.angle_beta   90.00
_cell.angle_gamma   90.00
#
_symmetry.space_group_name_H-M   'P 1'
#
loop_
_entity.id
_entity.type
_entity.pdbx_description
1 polymer ?
#
loop_
_entity_poly.entity_id
_entity_poly.type
_entity_poly.pdbx_seq_one_letter_code
_entity_poly.pdbx_strand_id
1 'polypeptide(L)'
;MTKKVSASSIMSIRLPWGVYLLSLAQAVNLTAAVISVTVAALVGTQLANTPVMATVPYGAQFAAVMLFTYPTSMLMRRLGRRPVFYFGALLLIVSGVAGYVAINKANFNLLVVSHILLGSYIACANFYRFAAVDSLPEVIKARGVSLVVAGGVLAAIIGPALANGLRHVEGHIDFSLCYAALSILGLLTLAVIFLWRENAPVNNSQQIEQVINYSERLDSL
;
A
#
# COMPACT_ATOMS: atom_id res chain seq x y z
N MET A 1 40.75 -0.65 -11.39
CA MET A 1 40.18 0.42 -12.24
C MET A 1 38.68 0.25 -12.24
N THR A 2 37.96 1.03 -11.49
CA THR A 2 36.49 1.02 -11.47
C THR A 2 35.98 1.77 -12.72
N LYS A 3 35.52 1.00 -13.73
CA LYS A 3 34.88 1.57 -14.94
C LYS A 3 33.62 2.35 -14.46
N LYS A 4 33.60 3.65 -14.63
CA LYS A 4 32.45 4.51 -14.37
C LYS A 4 31.33 4.10 -15.34
N VAL A 5 30.28 3.44 -14.82
CA VAL A 5 29.07 3.15 -15.59
C VAL A 5 28.42 4.48 -15.96
N SER A 6 28.15 4.71 -17.23
CA SER A 6 27.54 5.95 -17.73
C SER A 6 26.10 6.08 -17.19
N ALA A 7 25.69 7.29 -16.81
CA ALA A 7 24.31 7.57 -16.35
C ALA A 7 23.25 7.21 -17.42
N SER A 8 23.60 7.30 -18.70
CA SER A 8 22.71 6.91 -19.81
C SER A 8 22.45 5.40 -19.85
N SER A 9 23.48 4.58 -19.56
CA SER A 9 23.34 3.11 -19.50
C SER A 9 22.46 2.65 -18.34
N ILE A 10 22.51 3.36 -17.20
CA ILE A 10 21.67 3.08 -16.04
C ILE A 10 20.18 3.40 -16.33
N MET A 11 19.92 4.45 -17.12
CA MET A 11 18.56 4.86 -17.47
C MET A 11 17.85 3.89 -18.43
N SER A 12 18.57 3.10 -19.21
CA SER A 12 18.02 2.14 -20.17
C SER A 12 17.59 0.80 -19.54
N ILE A 13 18.01 0.50 -18.31
CA ILE A 13 17.66 -0.75 -17.60
C ILE A 13 16.18 -0.77 -17.27
N ARG A 14 15.43 -1.71 -17.83
CA ARG A 14 14.02 -1.91 -17.49
C ARG A 14 13.87 -2.50 -16.09
N LEU A 15 13.00 -1.92 -15.29
CA LEU A 15 12.67 -2.47 -13.98
C LEU A 15 11.89 -3.78 -14.14
N PRO A 16 12.10 -4.78 -13.26
CA PRO A 16 11.33 -6.01 -13.26
C PRO A 16 9.83 -5.75 -13.07
N TRP A 17 8.99 -6.58 -13.67
CA TRP A 17 7.52 -6.46 -13.57
C TRP A 17 7.01 -6.40 -12.13
N GLY A 18 7.66 -7.12 -11.20
CA GLY A 18 7.32 -7.10 -9.79
C GLY A 18 7.36 -5.72 -9.13
N VAL A 19 8.25 -4.82 -9.61
CA VAL A 19 8.34 -3.44 -9.10
C VAL A 19 7.10 -2.63 -9.49
N TYR A 20 6.61 -2.80 -10.73
CA TYR A 20 5.38 -2.14 -11.20
C TYR A 20 4.14 -2.64 -10.43
N LEU A 21 4.07 -3.94 -10.15
CA LEU A 21 2.99 -4.51 -9.34
C LEU A 21 2.99 -3.94 -7.92
N LEU A 22 4.15 -3.84 -7.28
CA LEU A 22 4.25 -3.26 -5.93
C LEU A 22 4.04 -1.74 -5.93
N SER A 23 4.38 -1.04 -7.02
CA SER A 23 4.02 0.36 -7.21
C SER A 23 2.50 0.54 -7.29
N LEU A 24 1.81 -0.34 -8.01
CA LEU A 24 0.34 -0.35 -8.08
C LEU A 24 -0.27 -0.67 -6.70
N ALA A 25 0.26 -1.68 -5.99
CA ALA A 25 -0.19 -2.00 -4.63
C ALA A 25 0.00 -0.82 -3.68
N GLN A 26 1.10 -0.08 -3.80
CA GLN A 26 1.35 1.13 -3.02
C GLN A 26 0.38 2.27 -3.38
N ALA A 27 0.06 2.45 -4.66
CA ALA A 27 -0.94 3.43 -5.09
C ALA A 27 -2.31 3.11 -4.48
N VAL A 28 -2.73 1.84 -4.52
CA VAL A 28 -3.98 1.37 -3.89
C VAL A 28 -3.97 1.59 -2.38
N ASN A 29 -2.85 1.26 -1.70
CA ASN A 29 -2.69 1.50 -0.27
C ASN A 29 -2.90 2.97 0.10
N LEU A 30 -2.22 3.87 -0.60
CA LEU A 30 -2.32 5.30 -0.31
C LEU A 30 -3.68 5.87 -0.69
N THR A 31 -4.33 5.36 -1.75
CA THR A 31 -5.72 5.71 -2.09
C THR A 31 -6.66 5.31 -0.95
N ALA A 32 -6.55 4.09 -0.43
CA ALA A 32 -7.36 3.64 0.71
C ALA A 32 -7.12 4.49 1.97
N ALA A 33 -5.86 4.81 2.27
CA ALA A 33 -5.50 5.67 3.39
C ALA A 33 -6.09 7.08 3.24
N VAL A 34 -6.01 7.67 2.05
CA VAL A 34 -6.57 9.01 1.77
C VAL A 34 -8.09 9.03 1.88
N ILE A 35 -8.78 8.03 1.31
CA ILE A 35 -10.25 7.90 1.48
C ILE A 35 -10.59 7.86 2.95
N SER A 36 -9.93 6.98 3.72
CA SER A 36 -10.18 6.83 5.16
C SER A 36 -9.98 8.14 5.92
N VAL A 37 -8.84 8.82 5.71
CA VAL A 37 -8.53 10.10 6.37
C VAL A 37 -9.58 11.16 6.04
N THR A 38 -10.03 11.23 4.79
CA THR A 38 -11.02 12.20 4.33
C THR A 38 -12.38 12.01 5.01
N VAL A 39 -12.80 10.77 5.24
CA VAL A 39 -14.15 10.48 5.75
C VAL A 39 -14.20 10.16 7.25
N ALA A 40 -13.08 9.76 7.86
CA ALA A 40 -13.03 9.26 9.25
C ALA A 40 -13.63 10.23 10.27
N ALA A 41 -13.22 11.51 10.22
CA ALA A 41 -13.70 12.52 11.15
C ALA A 41 -15.17 12.87 10.90
N LEU A 42 -15.59 12.94 9.62
CA LEU A 42 -16.97 13.25 9.24
C LEU A 42 -17.94 12.15 9.70
N VAL A 43 -17.59 10.89 9.45
CA VAL A 43 -18.37 9.75 9.93
C VAL A 43 -18.30 9.64 11.44
N GLY A 44 -17.13 9.94 12.03
CA GLY A 44 -16.94 10.00 13.46
C GLY A 44 -17.90 10.99 14.12
N THR A 45 -18.08 12.20 13.56
CA THR A 45 -19.03 13.20 14.10
C THR A 45 -20.50 12.75 14.02
N GLN A 46 -20.84 11.95 12.99
CA GLN A 46 -22.21 11.43 12.82
C GLN A 46 -22.55 10.30 13.80
N LEU A 47 -21.57 9.48 14.17
CA LEU A 47 -21.78 8.27 14.96
C LEU A 47 -21.33 8.39 16.41
N ALA A 48 -20.53 9.40 16.76
CA ALA A 48 -20.03 9.58 18.11
C ALA A 48 -21.08 10.22 19.03
N ASN A 49 -21.15 9.76 20.27
CA ASN A 49 -22.03 10.33 21.27
C ASN A 49 -21.57 11.73 21.76
N THR A 50 -20.28 12.05 21.59
CA THR A 50 -19.70 13.34 21.97
C THR A 50 -18.74 13.83 20.88
N PRO A 51 -18.62 15.15 20.67
CA PRO A 51 -17.71 15.71 19.65
C PRO A 51 -16.24 15.29 19.84
N VAL A 52 -15.82 15.09 21.10
CA VAL A 52 -14.45 14.66 21.43
C VAL A 52 -14.13 13.27 20.86
N MET A 53 -15.13 12.40 20.76
CA MET A 53 -14.94 11.05 20.23
C MET A 53 -14.90 11.00 18.70
N ALA A 54 -15.24 12.07 18.00
CA ALA A 54 -15.31 12.09 16.53
C ALA A 54 -14.00 11.67 15.85
N THR A 55 -12.86 11.98 16.46
CA THR A 55 -11.52 11.67 15.92
C THR A 55 -10.95 10.33 16.39
N VAL A 56 -11.64 9.62 17.30
CA VAL A 56 -11.17 8.34 17.84
C VAL A 56 -10.94 7.28 16.75
N PRO A 57 -11.82 7.08 15.75
CA PRO A 57 -11.57 6.12 14.69
C PRO A 57 -10.26 6.43 13.93
N TYR A 58 -10.02 7.69 13.62
CA TYR A 58 -8.79 8.15 12.96
C TYR A 58 -7.55 7.93 13.86
N GLY A 59 -7.63 8.31 15.15
CA GLY A 59 -6.56 8.06 16.12
C GLY A 59 -6.25 6.56 16.27
N ALA A 60 -7.28 5.72 16.32
CA ALA A 60 -7.15 4.27 16.42
C ALA A 60 -6.44 3.67 15.19
N GLN A 61 -6.69 4.21 14.00
CA GLN A 61 -5.99 3.81 12.79
C GLN A 61 -4.47 4.03 12.90
N PHE A 62 -4.04 5.22 13.32
CA PHE A 62 -2.60 5.51 13.46
C PHE A 62 -1.97 4.75 14.61
N ALA A 63 -2.68 4.58 15.73
CA ALA A 63 -2.22 3.73 16.82
C ALA A 63 -2.00 2.28 16.33
N ALA A 64 -2.92 1.75 15.52
CA ALA A 64 -2.78 0.43 14.93
C ALA A 64 -1.57 0.37 13.99
N VAL A 65 -1.34 1.37 13.12
CA VAL A 65 -0.12 1.41 12.29
C VAL A 65 1.14 1.32 13.15
N MET A 66 1.23 2.11 14.22
CA MET A 66 2.38 2.08 15.13
C MET A 66 2.58 0.72 15.77
N LEU A 67 1.51 0.18 16.38
CA LEU A 67 1.56 -1.06 17.14
C LEU A 67 1.85 -2.28 16.25
N PHE A 68 1.28 -2.32 15.04
CA PHE A 68 1.39 -3.48 14.16
C PHE A 68 2.60 -3.43 13.22
N THR A 69 3.31 -2.32 13.07
CA THR A 69 4.51 -2.25 12.20
C THR A 69 5.60 -3.22 12.65
N TYR A 70 5.91 -3.28 13.95
CA TYR A 70 6.92 -4.20 14.48
C TYR A 70 6.51 -5.67 14.36
N PRO A 71 5.33 -6.12 14.83
CA PRO A 71 4.85 -7.48 14.61
C PRO A 71 4.83 -7.90 13.14
N THR A 72 4.41 -7.00 12.25
CA THR A 72 4.39 -7.23 10.79
C THR A 72 5.79 -7.51 10.27
N SER A 73 6.79 -6.71 10.65
CA SER A 73 8.18 -6.93 10.28
C SER A 73 8.69 -8.30 10.76
N MET A 74 8.36 -8.68 12.00
CA MET A 74 8.75 -9.96 12.56
C MET A 74 8.06 -11.14 11.83
N LEU A 75 6.79 -10.97 11.48
CA LEU A 75 6.03 -11.97 10.74
C LEU A 75 6.60 -12.16 9.32
N MET A 76 7.01 -11.09 8.64
CA MET A 76 7.67 -11.14 7.34
C MET A 76 9.01 -11.89 7.39
N ARG A 77 9.75 -11.76 8.48
CA ARG A 77 11.01 -12.51 8.67
C ARG A 77 10.79 -14.02 8.85
N ARG A 78 9.65 -14.43 9.42
CA ARG A 78 9.33 -15.84 9.68
C ARG A 78 8.62 -16.53 8.52
N LEU A 79 7.64 -15.88 7.92
CA LEU A 79 6.75 -16.45 6.91
C LEU A 79 7.08 -16.01 5.48
N GLY A 80 8.00 -15.02 5.31
CA GLY A 80 8.18 -14.32 4.04
C GLY A 80 7.21 -13.15 3.86
N ARG A 81 7.45 -12.32 2.84
CA ARG A 81 6.65 -11.10 2.60
C ARG A 81 5.29 -11.39 1.99
N ARG A 82 5.25 -12.33 1.05
CA ARG A 82 4.04 -12.63 0.28
C ARG A 82 2.84 -13.04 1.15
N PRO A 83 2.95 -13.99 2.10
CA PRO A 83 1.84 -14.33 3.00
C PRO A 83 1.36 -13.16 3.84
N VAL A 84 2.27 -12.30 4.30
CA VAL A 84 1.93 -11.13 5.12
C VAL A 84 1.20 -10.08 4.29
N PHE A 85 1.56 -9.91 3.01
CA PHE A 85 0.84 -9.02 2.10
C PHE A 85 -0.57 -9.54 1.78
N TYR A 86 -0.76 -10.86 1.63
CA TYR A 86 -2.10 -11.46 1.52
C TYR A 86 -2.93 -11.19 2.77
N PHE A 87 -2.35 -11.42 3.94
CA PHE A 87 -3.03 -11.13 5.20
C PHE A 87 -3.40 -9.64 5.30
N GLY A 88 -2.51 -8.73 4.94
CA GLY A 88 -2.80 -7.30 4.86
C GLY A 88 -3.98 -7.00 3.92
N ALA A 89 -4.00 -7.56 2.71
CA ALA A 89 -5.10 -7.35 1.77
C ALA A 89 -6.45 -7.84 2.33
N LEU A 90 -6.47 -8.98 3.04
CA LEU A 90 -7.66 -9.47 3.73
C LEU A 90 -8.11 -8.51 4.84
N LEU A 91 -7.17 -7.93 5.61
CA LEU A 91 -7.49 -6.92 6.62
C LEU A 91 -8.16 -5.69 6.00
N LEU A 92 -7.70 -5.24 4.82
CA LEU A 92 -8.34 -4.12 4.11
C LEU A 92 -9.77 -4.46 3.67
N ILE A 93 -9.99 -5.67 3.12
CA ILE A 93 -11.33 -6.13 2.73
C ILE A 93 -12.27 -6.13 3.95
N VAL A 94 -11.85 -6.77 5.04
CA VAL A 94 -12.64 -6.88 6.26
C VAL A 94 -12.88 -5.50 6.89
N SER A 95 -11.88 -4.61 6.86
CA SER A 95 -12.02 -3.23 7.31
C SER A 95 -13.11 -2.49 6.53
N GLY A 96 -13.09 -2.56 5.20
CA GLY A 96 -14.11 -1.93 4.38
C GLY A 96 -15.52 -2.46 4.66
N VAL A 97 -15.67 -3.79 4.76
CA VAL A 97 -16.97 -4.42 5.13
C VAL A 97 -17.42 -3.97 6.52
N ALA A 98 -16.51 -3.99 7.50
CA ALA A 98 -16.84 -3.57 8.88
C ALA A 98 -17.26 -2.10 8.93
N GLY A 99 -16.57 -1.22 8.20
CA GLY A 99 -16.92 0.21 8.11
C GLY A 99 -18.26 0.44 7.42
N TYR A 100 -18.54 -0.28 6.32
CA TYR A 100 -19.83 -0.25 5.65
C TYR A 100 -20.98 -0.66 6.60
N VAL A 101 -20.81 -1.77 7.32
CA VAL A 101 -21.79 -2.25 8.29
C VAL A 101 -21.91 -1.29 9.48
N ALA A 102 -20.80 -0.67 9.92
CA ALA A 102 -20.80 0.29 11.02
C ALA A 102 -21.68 1.49 10.71
N ILE A 103 -21.60 2.03 9.51
CA ILE A 103 -22.45 3.15 9.07
C ILE A 103 -23.91 2.71 8.98
N ASN A 104 -24.19 1.58 8.31
CA ASN A 104 -25.57 1.12 8.12
C ASN A 104 -26.28 0.77 9.44
N LYS A 105 -25.52 0.37 10.48
CA LYS A 105 -26.05 0.05 11.82
C LYS A 105 -25.86 1.19 12.82
N ALA A 106 -25.36 2.35 12.39
CA ALA A 106 -25.00 3.47 13.26
C ALA A 106 -24.16 3.04 14.48
N ASN A 107 -23.17 2.15 14.26
CA ASN A 107 -22.38 1.56 15.33
C ASN A 107 -20.96 2.16 15.37
N PHE A 108 -20.73 3.08 16.30
CA PHE A 108 -19.44 3.75 16.49
C PHE A 108 -18.29 2.78 16.83
N ASN A 109 -18.54 1.79 17.71
CA ASN A 109 -17.50 0.84 18.11
C ASN A 109 -17.01 0.00 16.91
N LEU A 110 -17.94 -0.42 16.05
CA LEU A 110 -17.59 -1.16 14.83
C LEU A 110 -16.82 -0.27 13.85
N LEU A 111 -17.09 1.03 13.80
CA LEU A 111 -16.32 1.99 13.02
C LEU A 111 -14.86 2.07 13.52
N VAL A 112 -14.66 2.14 14.84
CA VAL A 112 -13.31 2.12 15.44
C VAL A 112 -12.57 0.83 15.08
N VAL A 113 -13.23 -0.33 15.17
CA VAL A 113 -12.65 -1.62 14.79
C VAL A 113 -12.25 -1.63 13.31
N SER A 114 -13.10 -1.11 12.42
CA SER A 114 -12.78 -0.96 10.99
C SER A 114 -11.47 -0.19 10.80
N HIS A 115 -11.28 0.92 11.50
CA HIS A 115 -10.07 1.74 11.39
C HIS A 115 -8.83 1.07 12.00
N ILE A 116 -8.97 0.26 13.05
CA ILE A 116 -7.88 -0.56 13.59
C ILE A 116 -7.43 -1.59 12.55
N LEU A 117 -8.36 -2.26 11.89
CA LEU A 117 -8.06 -3.22 10.81
C LEU A 117 -7.38 -2.53 9.62
N LEU A 118 -7.84 -1.34 9.25
CA LEU A 118 -7.22 -0.53 8.19
C LEU A 118 -5.79 -0.13 8.56
N GLY A 119 -5.56 0.33 9.78
CA GLY A 119 -4.22 0.66 10.26
C GLY A 119 -3.28 -0.54 10.24
N SER A 120 -3.79 -1.72 10.62
CA SER A 120 -3.03 -2.98 10.57
C SER A 120 -2.66 -3.37 9.13
N TYR A 121 -3.58 -3.14 8.16
CA TYR A 121 -3.27 -3.28 6.74
C TYR A 121 -2.18 -2.31 6.29
N ILE A 122 -2.30 -1.01 6.63
CA ILE A 122 -1.31 0.01 6.27
C ILE A 122 0.07 -0.35 6.81
N ALA A 123 0.16 -0.91 8.04
CA ALA A 123 1.40 -1.42 8.60
C ALA A 123 2.06 -2.49 7.71
N CYS A 124 1.27 -3.40 7.13
CA CYS A 124 1.76 -4.39 6.17
C CYS A 124 2.18 -3.72 4.84
N ALA A 125 1.36 -2.83 4.32
CA ALA A 125 1.54 -2.19 3.01
C ALA A 125 2.76 -1.24 2.97
N ASN A 126 3.16 -0.66 4.09
CA ASN A 126 4.36 0.16 4.20
C ASN A 126 5.65 -0.56 3.78
N PHE A 127 5.64 -1.89 3.75
CA PHE A 127 6.77 -2.71 3.31
C PHE A 127 6.83 -2.94 1.80
N TYR A 128 5.82 -2.54 0.99
CA TYR A 128 5.84 -2.69 -0.46
C TYR A 128 7.06 -2.04 -1.11
N ARG A 129 7.44 -0.83 -0.67
CA ARG A 129 8.62 -0.13 -1.17
C ARG A 129 9.94 -0.88 -0.92
N PHE A 130 10.05 -1.56 0.21
CA PHE A 130 11.24 -2.36 0.53
C PHE A 130 11.24 -3.66 -0.28
N ALA A 131 10.08 -4.33 -0.39
CA ALA A 131 9.94 -5.54 -1.18
C ALA A 131 10.25 -5.30 -2.67
N ALA A 132 9.92 -4.12 -3.19
CA ALA A 132 10.17 -3.75 -4.58
C ALA A 132 11.65 -3.65 -4.93
N VAL A 133 12.51 -3.31 -3.96
CA VAL A 133 13.92 -3.00 -4.22
C VAL A 133 14.89 -4.09 -3.77
N ASP A 134 14.45 -5.04 -2.95
CA ASP A 134 15.34 -6.09 -2.43
C ASP A 134 15.95 -6.97 -3.50
N SER A 135 15.22 -7.19 -4.59
CA SER A 135 15.68 -7.96 -5.75
C SER A 135 16.40 -7.11 -6.81
N LEU A 136 16.60 -5.81 -6.54
CA LEU A 136 17.24 -4.91 -7.50
C LEU A 136 18.72 -4.73 -7.20
N PRO A 137 19.57 -4.63 -8.26
CA PRO A 137 20.94 -4.16 -8.12
C PRO A 137 21.00 -2.76 -7.49
N GLU A 138 22.00 -2.48 -6.67
CA GLU A 138 22.19 -1.19 -5.96
C GLU A 138 22.03 0.03 -6.88
N VAL A 139 22.55 -0.08 -8.12
CA VAL A 139 22.58 0.99 -9.12
C VAL A 139 21.19 1.47 -9.51
N ILE A 140 20.16 0.59 -9.46
CA ILE A 140 18.79 0.93 -9.88
C ILE A 140 17.78 0.90 -8.71
N LYS A 141 18.22 0.61 -7.48
CA LYS A 141 17.35 0.62 -6.29
C LYS A 141 16.63 1.96 -6.10
N ALA A 142 17.36 3.07 -6.20
CA ALA A 142 16.78 4.40 -6.08
C ALA A 142 15.64 4.63 -7.09
N ARG A 143 15.80 4.15 -8.32
CA ARG A 143 14.78 4.24 -9.36
C ARG A 143 13.56 3.36 -9.04
N GLY A 144 13.78 2.16 -8.49
CA GLY A 144 12.70 1.30 -8.01
C GLY A 144 11.89 1.94 -6.89
N VAL A 145 12.56 2.51 -5.87
CA VAL A 145 11.89 3.26 -4.78
C VAL A 145 11.08 4.42 -5.33
N SER A 146 11.69 5.22 -6.23
CA SER A 146 11.03 6.39 -6.82
C SER A 146 9.75 6.01 -7.56
N LEU A 147 9.74 4.89 -8.29
CA LEU A 147 8.55 4.41 -8.99
C LEU A 147 7.43 4.01 -8.01
N VAL A 148 7.78 3.31 -6.92
CA VAL A 148 6.79 2.92 -5.91
C VAL A 148 6.21 4.14 -5.19
N VAL A 149 7.06 5.14 -4.87
CA VAL A 149 6.63 6.39 -4.25
C VAL A 149 5.78 7.22 -5.22
N ALA A 150 6.12 7.25 -6.52
CA ALA A 150 5.34 7.94 -7.55
C ALA A 150 3.90 7.40 -7.67
N GLY A 151 3.69 6.10 -7.42
CA GLY A 151 2.35 5.53 -7.30
C GLY A 151 1.49 6.25 -6.24
N GLY A 152 2.11 6.75 -5.17
CA GLY A 152 1.43 7.54 -4.14
C GLY A 152 0.96 8.92 -4.60
N VAL A 153 1.61 9.51 -5.59
CA VAL A 153 1.19 10.81 -6.16
C VAL A 153 -0.18 10.66 -6.85
N LEU A 154 -0.38 9.55 -7.57
CA LEU A 154 -1.67 9.23 -8.17
C LEU A 154 -2.76 9.07 -7.11
N ALA A 155 -2.45 8.45 -5.99
CA ALA A 155 -3.37 8.28 -4.87
C ALA A 155 -3.82 9.60 -4.25
N ALA A 156 -2.95 10.62 -4.22
CA ALA A 156 -3.30 11.95 -3.70
C ALA A 156 -4.40 12.64 -4.53
N ILE A 157 -4.52 12.29 -5.80
CA ILE A 157 -5.58 12.81 -6.71
C ILE A 157 -6.80 11.89 -6.68
N ILE A 158 -6.59 10.59 -6.83
CA ILE A 158 -7.66 9.59 -6.94
C ILE A 158 -8.41 9.44 -5.61
N GLY A 159 -7.72 9.47 -4.47
CA GLY A 159 -8.31 9.27 -3.15
C GLY A 159 -9.41 10.27 -2.82
N PRO A 160 -9.13 11.59 -2.83
CA PRO A 160 -10.16 12.61 -2.57
C PRO A 160 -11.27 12.60 -3.61
N ALA A 161 -10.96 12.34 -4.89
CA ALA A 161 -11.96 12.26 -5.95
C ALA A 161 -12.96 11.12 -5.70
N LEU A 162 -12.46 9.93 -5.34
CA LEU A 162 -13.30 8.79 -4.95
C LEU A 162 -14.11 9.09 -3.68
N ALA A 163 -13.47 9.64 -2.64
CA ALA A 163 -14.15 9.99 -1.40
C ALA A 163 -15.31 10.96 -1.64
N ASN A 164 -15.09 12.00 -2.45
CA ASN A 164 -16.13 12.97 -2.78
C ASN A 164 -17.23 12.40 -3.68
N GLY A 165 -16.87 11.59 -4.68
CA GLY A 165 -17.83 10.98 -5.61
C GLY A 165 -18.73 9.93 -4.96
N LEU A 166 -18.20 9.25 -3.91
CA LEU A 166 -18.93 8.17 -3.20
C LEU A 166 -19.58 8.65 -1.90
N ARG A 167 -19.40 9.91 -1.55
CA ARG A 167 -19.87 10.48 -0.28
C ARG A 167 -21.38 10.50 -0.16
N HIS A 168 -22.09 10.96 -1.21
CA HIS A 168 -23.51 11.10 -1.28
C HIS A 168 -24.02 10.45 -2.58
N VAL A 169 -24.51 9.24 -2.49
CA VAL A 169 -25.08 8.51 -3.62
C VAL A 169 -26.53 8.14 -3.29
N GLU A 170 -27.46 8.48 -4.17
CA GLU A 170 -28.88 8.20 -3.99
C GLU A 170 -29.12 6.72 -3.67
N GLY A 171 -29.97 6.45 -2.70
CA GLY A 171 -30.32 5.09 -2.25
C GLY A 171 -29.32 4.47 -1.25
N HIS A 172 -28.25 5.17 -0.88
CA HIS A 172 -27.28 4.70 0.10
C HIS A 172 -27.11 5.70 1.26
N ILE A 173 -26.76 5.20 2.44
CA ILE A 173 -26.40 6.06 3.57
C ILE A 173 -25.09 6.78 3.25
N ASP A 174 -25.01 8.06 3.58
CA ASP A 174 -23.82 8.90 3.37
C ASP A 174 -22.54 8.22 3.85
N PHE A 175 -21.49 8.31 3.05
CA PHE A 175 -20.18 7.70 3.26
C PHE A 175 -20.13 6.17 3.23
N SER A 176 -21.26 5.44 3.22
CA SER A 176 -21.24 3.97 3.25
C SER A 176 -20.46 3.40 2.06
N LEU A 177 -20.63 3.96 0.87
CA LEU A 177 -19.93 3.52 -0.34
C LEU A 177 -18.42 3.84 -0.31
N CYS A 178 -17.97 4.82 0.48
CA CYS A 178 -16.54 5.05 0.69
C CYS A 178 -15.87 3.84 1.36
N TYR A 179 -16.55 3.21 2.33
CA TYR A 179 -16.07 2.00 2.97
C TYR A 179 -16.21 0.76 2.07
N ALA A 180 -17.28 0.67 1.27
CA ALA A 180 -17.38 -0.37 0.24
C ALA A 180 -16.21 -0.29 -0.75
N ALA A 181 -15.81 0.92 -1.15
CA ALA A 181 -14.65 1.14 -2.02
C ALA A 181 -13.34 0.62 -1.37
N LEU A 182 -13.17 0.73 -0.04
CA LEU A 182 -12.02 0.13 0.64
C LEU A 182 -11.97 -1.39 0.46
N SER A 183 -13.11 -2.07 0.52
CA SER A 183 -13.17 -3.52 0.26
C SER A 183 -12.80 -3.85 -1.18
N ILE A 184 -13.26 -3.06 -2.15
CA ILE A 184 -12.89 -3.24 -3.57
C ILE A 184 -11.39 -3.00 -3.77
N LEU A 185 -10.82 -1.98 -3.15
CA LEU A 185 -9.37 -1.73 -3.16
C LEU A 185 -8.60 -2.89 -2.51
N GLY A 186 -9.15 -3.50 -1.45
CA GLY A 186 -8.61 -4.70 -0.83
C GLY A 186 -8.59 -5.91 -1.79
N LEU A 187 -9.67 -6.13 -2.54
CA LEU A 187 -9.72 -7.16 -3.59
C LEU A 187 -8.70 -6.89 -4.70
N LEU A 188 -8.57 -5.64 -5.13
CA LEU A 188 -7.57 -5.24 -6.11
C LEU A 188 -6.14 -5.49 -5.58
N THR A 189 -5.87 -5.13 -4.32
CA THR A 189 -4.59 -5.43 -3.66
C THR A 189 -4.34 -6.94 -3.65
N LEU A 190 -5.33 -7.75 -3.30
CA LEU A 190 -5.23 -9.21 -3.28
C LEU A 190 -4.86 -9.75 -4.66
N ALA A 191 -5.52 -9.26 -5.73
CA ALA A 191 -5.24 -9.65 -7.11
C ALA A 191 -3.81 -9.25 -7.53
N VAL A 192 -3.37 -8.03 -7.18
CA VAL A 192 -2.00 -7.55 -7.47
C VAL A 192 -0.96 -8.42 -6.78
N ILE A 193 -1.16 -8.75 -5.48
CA ILE A 193 -0.22 -9.60 -4.74
C ILE A 193 -0.27 -11.06 -5.24
N PHE A 194 -1.39 -11.52 -5.76
CA PHE A 194 -1.48 -12.82 -6.40
C PHE A 194 -0.58 -12.92 -7.64
N LEU A 195 -0.55 -11.87 -8.45
CA LEU A 195 0.31 -11.77 -9.64
C LEU A 195 1.78 -11.52 -9.27
N TRP A 196 2.03 -10.91 -8.11
CA TRP A 196 3.39 -10.64 -7.65
C TRP A 196 4.07 -11.91 -7.12
N ARG A 197 5.30 -12.14 -7.57
CA ARG A 197 6.15 -13.22 -7.07
C ARG A 197 7.33 -12.63 -6.31
N GLU A 198 7.60 -13.17 -5.14
CA GLU A 198 8.77 -12.81 -4.36
C GLU A 198 10.01 -13.36 -5.08
N ASN A 199 10.89 -12.48 -5.56
CA ASN A 199 12.16 -12.86 -6.16
C ASN A 199 13.18 -13.06 -5.04
N ALA A 200 14.05 -14.05 -5.18
CA ALA A 200 15.17 -14.24 -4.27
C ALA A 200 16.07 -12.98 -4.26
N PRO A 201 16.61 -12.58 -3.09
CA PRO A 201 17.55 -11.48 -3.03
C PRO A 201 18.76 -11.80 -3.91
N VAL A 202 19.13 -10.86 -4.77
CA VAL A 202 20.26 -11.04 -5.69
C VAL A 202 21.55 -10.97 -4.90
N ASN A 203 22.40 -11.97 -5.02
CA ASN A 203 23.70 -12.00 -4.36
C ASN A 203 24.62 -10.94 -4.99
N ASN A 204 25.38 -10.18 -4.16
CA ASN A 204 26.23 -9.08 -4.59
C ASN A 204 27.21 -9.46 -5.73
N SER A 205 27.73 -10.70 -5.72
CA SER A 205 28.61 -11.19 -6.79
C SER A 205 27.92 -11.29 -8.14
N GLN A 206 26.67 -11.77 -8.17
CA GLN A 206 25.86 -11.87 -9.38
C GLN A 206 25.39 -10.49 -9.87
N GLN A 207 25.24 -9.52 -8.96
CA GLN A 207 24.89 -8.15 -9.30
C GLN A 207 25.99 -7.45 -10.11
N ILE A 208 27.24 -7.62 -9.66
CA ILE A 208 28.39 -7.02 -10.33
C ILE A 208 28.57 -7.63 -11.70
N GLU A 209 28.44 -8.94 -11.83
CA GLU A 209 28.57 -9.67 -13.09
C GLU A 209 27.46 -9.31 -14.10
N GLN A 210 26.22 -9.14 -13.66
CA GLN A 210 25.11 -8.70 -14.52
C GLN A 210 25.32 -7.26 -15.03
N VAL A 211 25.81 -6.35 -14.17
CA VAL A 211 26.11 -4.97 -14.58
C VAL A 211 27.26 -4.92 -15.57
N ILE A 212 28.29 -5.73 -15.37
CA ILE A 212 29.45 -5.82 -16.29
C ILE A 212 29.01 -6.39 -17.64
N ASN A 213 28.30 -7.52 -17.66
CA ASN A 213 27.82 -8.16 -18.88
C ASN A 213 26.83 -7.26 -19.67
N TYR A 214 26.03 -6.45 -18.96
CA TYR A 214 25.12 -5.52 -19.61
C TYR A 214 25.88 -4.32 -20.21
N SER A 215 26.91 -3.80 -19.50
CA SER A 215 27.74 -2.71 -20.06
C SER A 215 28.53 -3.17 -21.31
N GLU A 216 29.02 -4.39 -21.31
CA GLU A 216 29.74 -4.96 -22.44
C GLU A 216 28.88 -5.16 -23.70
N ARG A 217 27.60 -5.55 -23.52
CA ARG A 217 26.64 -5.64 -24.64
C ARG A 217 26.26 -4.28 -25.21
N LEU A 218 26.26 -3.22 -24.44
CA LEU A 218 25.98 -1.87 -24.90
C LEU A 218 27.20 -1.24 -25.63
N ASP A 219 28.41 -1.63 -25.22
CA ASP A 219 29.64 -1.18 -25.87
C ASP A 219 29.90 -1.92 -27.23
N SER A 220 29.12 -2.99 -27.50
CA SER A 220 29.21 -3.80 -28.73
C SER A 220 28.15 -3.44 -29.80
N LEU A 221 27.25 -2.48 -29.52
CA LEU A 221 26.23 -1.94 -30.44
C LEU A 221 26.65 -0.55 -30.95
#